data_b080f8a4b72ef80c101bf14b7578edac
#
_entry.id   b080f8a4b72ef80c101bf14b7578edac
#
_cell.length_a   1.000
_cell.length_b   1.000
_cell.length_c   1.000
_cell.angle_alpha   90.00
_cell.angle_beta   90.00
_cell.angle_gamma   90.00
#
_symmetry.space_group_name_H-M   'P 1'
#
loop_
_entity.id
_entity.type
_entity.pdbx_description
1 polymer ?
#
loop_
_entity_poly.entity_id
_entity_poly.type
_entity_poly.pdbx_seq_one_letter_code
_entity_poly.pdbx_strand_id
1 'polypeptide(L)'
;MLDGDSIMPAETMVTLARTMEGNDTIGLIQSINYEIHSGTLLGKLRSYGHNLGNLLAPSARYYFRIARGVFRGHNAILRTEAMMQHCNLPVLSKYGPFPAGKPKSHDFIEAFLLEGAGYEVWELPTLVAFDDQIHNLLDAMKREARWIYGALDWLRFFRLKKLSSFGKMSLFVYSVNYFNAVTGLIFFVMSYLGLYYMVHYPLMIHMIMFRYHNIFMWSFYIFVFSMVTAVALPLIALWKKYRTSVSMVKSLYSFLLGGLINITMSPIGMILINCILWSWLKGKVLVWGSQNRTERVLSWDECVKSLWIVSVCGLVCAYFLSIYIFPYFTPRVQKLLGFSLSSFVYFICAPVVAMVFAPVTVRFTSRSFPLMEKMGWFKHQFEGENEPLVVRETRNMTGWFEKQIPEEWGFEQALSDPYFALRHLAQCPSRPQKYAFWKNKLAGRNIQDLTRLEKLVVFRCRELWEMFMTKKLNVAQEKQQ
;
A
#
# COMPACT_ATOMS: atom_id res chain seq x y z
N MET A 1 9.33 -0.86 16.69
CA MET A 1 9.32 -1.72 15.50
C MET A 1 9.27 -0.84 14.26
N LEU A 2 10.26 -0.94 13.39
CA LEU A 2 10.38 -0.15 12.16
C LEU A 2 10.64 -1.12 11.01
N ASP A 3 10.08 -0.86 9.83
CA ASP A 3 10.44 -1.51 8.58
C ASP A 3 11.71 -0.91 7.99
N GLY A 4 12.30 -1.56 6.99
CA GLY A 4 13.56 -1.12 6.39
C GLY A 4 13.48 0.21 5.63
N ASP A 5 12.28 0.66 5.30
CA ASP A 5 11.96 1.92 4.63
C ASP A 5 11.26 2.94 5.55
N SER A 6 11.10 2.61 6.82
CA SER A 6 10.48 3.51 7.81
C SER A 6 11.46 4.58 8.28
N ILE A 7 11.03 5.83 8.26
CA ILE A 7 11.75 6.98 8.79
C ILE A 7 10.92 7.57 9.95
N MET A 8 11.48 7.57 11.15
CA MET A 8 10.81 8.09 12.33
C MET A 8 11.66 9.17 13.00
N PRO A 9 11.08 10.35 13.29
CA PRO A 9 11.78 11.38 14.07
C PRO A 9 12.19 10.86 15.43
N ALA A 10 13.39 11.24 15.89
CA ALA A 10 13.89 10.87 17.22
C ALA A 10 12.94 11.31 18.34
N GLU A 11 12.33 12.47 18.19
CA GLU A 11 11.33 13.00 19.12
C GLU A 11 10.09 12.10 19.22
N THR A 12 9.63 11.56 18.08
CA THR A 12 8.54 10.56 18.07
C THR A 12 8.97 9.29 18.80
N MET A 13 10.19 8.77 18.58
CA MET A 13 10.68 7.58 19.26
C MET A 13 10.75 7.78 20.78
N VAL A 14 11.31 8.91 21.24
CA VAL A 14 11.41 9.23 22.66
C VAL A 14 10.03 9.40 23.31
N THR A 15 9.12 10.05 22.61
CA THR A 15 7.74 10.24 23.12
C THR A 15 7.00 8.91 23.21
N LEU A 16 7.13 8.03 22.22
CA LEU A 16 6.56 6.67 22.25
C LEU A 16 7.08 5.89 23.46
N ALA A 17 8.40 5.91 23.68
CA ALA A 17 9.05 5.21 24.80
C ALA A 17 8.56 5.75 26.15
N ARG A 18 8.58 7.06 26.36
CA ARG A 18 8.10 7.69 27.60
C ARG A 18 6.63 7.41 27.87
N THR A 19 5.80 7.46 26.84
CA THR A 19 4.37 7.16 26.97
C THR A 19 4.14 5.71 27.37
N MET A 20 4.90 4.78 26.78
CA MET A 20 4.84 3.36 27.12
C MET A 20 5.34 3.06 28.52
N GLU A 21 6.44 3.70 28.95
CA GLU A 21 7.00 3.53 30.30
C GLU A 21 6.07 4.11 31.38
N GLY A 22 5.44 5.24 31.10
CA GLY A 22 4.54 5.91 32.06
C GLY A 22 3.16 5.26 32.19
N ASN A 23 2.83 4.22 31.41
CA ASN A 23 1.50 3.61 31.41
C ASN A 23 1.57 2.08 31.25
N ASP A 24 1.47 1.36 32.35
CA ASP A 24 1.59 -0.08 32.37
C ASP A 24 0.42 -0.82 31.67
N THR A 25 -0.72 -0.16 31.51
CA THR A 25 -1.88 -0.72 30.80
C THR A 25 -1.71 -0.77 29.28
N ILE A 26 -0.76 0.02 28.73
CA ILE A 26 -0.56 0.10 27.29
C ILE A 26 0.32 -1.07 26.82
N GLY A 27 -0.21 -1.87 25.90
CA GLY A 27 0.52 -2.96 25.24
C GLY A 27 1.15 -2.54 23.90
N LEU A 28 0.55 -1.57 23.20
CA LEU A 28 1.00 -1.11 21.89
C LEU A 28 0.62 0.36 21.64
N ILE A 29 1.54 1.13 21.06
CA ILE A 29 1.27 2.48 20.55
C ILE A 29 1.68 2.54 19.07
N GLN A 30 0.72 2.82 18.20
CA GLN A 30 0.91 3.03 16.77
C GLN A 30 1.05 4.52 16.46
N SER A 31 2.09 4.91 15.73
CA SER A 31 2.21 6.25 15.15
C SER A 31 1.48 6.37 13.81
N ILE A 32 1.32 7.58 13.31
CA ILE A 32 0.69 7.84 12.02
C ILE A 32 1.74 7.86 10.92
N ASN A 33 1.54 7.04 9.90
CA ASN A 33 2.44 6.95 8.76
C ASN A 33 2.01 7.91 7.66
N TYR A 34 2.93 8.78 7.25
CA TYR A 34 2.78 9.62 6.06
C TYR A 34 3.65 9.09 4.93
N GLU A 35 3.12 9.12 3.72
CA GLU A 35 3.83 8.65 2.54
C GLU A 35 4.65 9.80 1.92
N ILE A 36 5.91 9.51 1.59
CA ILE A 36 6.88 10.44 1.02
C ILE A 36 7.54 9.86 -0.24
N HIS A 37 8.44 10.62 -0.86
CA HIS A 37 9.27 10.22 -2.03
C HIS A 37 8.46 9.68 -3.21
N SER A 38 7.38 10.37 -3.57
CA SER A 38 6.56 9.99 -4.72
C SER A 38 6.88 10.86 -5.94
N GLY A 39 7.63 10.32 -6.92
CA GLY A 39 7.99 11.03 -8.15
C GLY A 39 7.06 10.71 -9.33
N THR A 40 6.43 9.53 -9.36
CA THR A 40 5.51 9.17 -10.44
C THR A 40 4.12 9.77 -10.26
N LEU A 41 3.34 9.87 -11.33
CA LEU A 41 1.96 10.38 -11.27
C LEU A 41 1.10 9.57 -10.30
N LEU A 42 1.14 8.23 -10.40
CA LEU A 42 0.37 7.38 -9.51
C LEU A 42 0.85 7.49 -8.06
N GLY A 43 2.16 7.52 -7.84
CA GLY A 43 2.76 7.70 -6.52
C GLY A 43 2.29 9.00 -5.88
N LYS A 44 2.37 10.12 -6.59
CA LYS A 44 1.89 11.43 -6.11
C LYS A 44 0.40 11.44 -5.80
N LEU A 45 -0.41 10.86 -6.68
CA LEU A 45 -1.86 10.77 -6.49
C LEU A 45 -2.21 9.98 -5.22
N ARG A 46 -1.55 8.83 -5.02
CA ARG A 46 -1.77 7.96 -3.85
C ARG A 46 -1.29 8.61 -2.57
N SER A 47 -0.06 9.13 -2.58
CA SER A 47 0.54 9.83 -1.45
C SER A 47 -0.29 11.05 -1.03
N TYR A 48 -0.74 11.86 -2.00
CA TYR A 48 -1.62 12.99 -1.72
C TYR A 48 -2.92 12.55 -1.05
N GLY A 49 -3.61 11.55 -1.60
CA GLY A 49 -4.87 11.03 -1.04
C GLY A 49 -4.69 10.43 0.35
N HIS A 50 -3.63 9.63 0.56
CA HIS A 50 -3.31 9.01 1.85
C HIS A 50 -2.98 10.07 2.91
N ASN A 51 -2.10 11.02 2.58
CA ASN A 51 -1.68 12.06 3.50
C ASN A 51 -2.82 13.04 3.84
N LEU A 52 -3.68 13.34 2.86
CA LEU A 52 -4.89 14.14 3.10
C LEU A 52 -5.86 13.43 4.06
N GLY A 53 -6.08 12.13 3.86
CA GLY A 53 -6.90 11.30 4.76
C GLY A 53 -6.34 11.24 6.19
N ASN A 54 -5.03 11.21 6.34
CA ASN A 54 -4.35 11.16 7.64
C ASN A 54 -4.40 12.48 8.43
N LEU A 55 -4.95 13.54 7.89
CA LEU A 55 -5.19 14.76 8.68
C LEU A 55 -6.35 14.60 9.68
N LEU A 56 -7.34 13.79 9.37
CA LEU A 56 -8.56 13.64 10.19
C LEU A 56 -8.78 12.22 10.69
N ALA A 57 -8.56 11.20 9.85
CA ALA A 57 -8.91 9.83 10.17
C ALA A 57 -8.24 9.28 11.44
N PRO A 58 -6.95 9.54 11.74
CA PRO A 58 -6.33 9.10 12.98
C PRO A 58 -6.95 9.73 14.22
N SER A 59 -7.22 11.04 14.16
CA SER A 59 -7.89 11.73 15.27
C SER A 59 -9.30 11.18 15.51
N ALA A 60 -10.07 10.96 14.45
CA ALA A 60 -11.37 10.33 14.54
C ALA A 60 -11.28 8.93 15.16
N ARG A 61 -10.35 8.10 14.70
CA ARG A 61 -10.15 6.76 15.28
C ARG A 61 -9.74 6.81 16.74
N TYR A 62 -8.87 7.73 17.14
CA TYR A 62 -8.46 7.92 18.52
C TYR A 62 -9.67 8.23 19.43
N TYR A 63 -10.50 9.21 19.04
CA TYR A 63 -11.67 9.61 19.86
C TYR A 63 -12.80 8.57 19.85
N PHE A 64 -13.06 7.89 18.72
CA PHE A 64 -14.16 6.93 18.65
C PHE A 64 -13.82 5.53 19.14
N ARG A 65 -12.57 5.12 19.07
CA ARG A 65 -12.16 3.76 19.46
C ARG A 65 -11.65 3.65 20.89
N ILE A 66 -11.24 4.72 21.51
CA ILE A 66 -10.72 4.84 22.88
C ILE A 66 -9.87 3.62 23.28
N ALA A 67 -8.56 3.71 23.16
CA ALA A 67 -7.60 2.66 23.52
C ALA A 67 -7.76 1.31 22.77
N ARG A 68 -8.52 1.27 21.66
CA ARG A 68 -8.74 0.12 20.79
C ARG A 68 -8.22 0.39 19.38
N GLY A 69 -6.95 0.75 19.29
CA GLY A 69 -6.25 1.01 18.03
C GLY A 69 -6.04 -0.23 17.19
N VAL A 70 -5.27 -0.07 16.14
CA VAL A 70 -4.84 -1.18 15.28
C VAL A 70 -3.32 -1.17 15.19
N PHE A 71 -2.72 -2.32 14.94
CA PHE A 71 -1.31 -2.45 14.63
C PHE A 71 -1.14 -2.68 13.12
N ARG A 72 -0.25 -1.92 12.50
CA ARG A 72 0.00 -1.97 11.05
C ARG A 72 1.30 -2.68 10.68
N GLY A 73 1.92 -3.34 11.67
CA GLY A 73 3.13 -4.13 11.49
C GLY A 73 4.43 -3.34 11.65
N HIS A 74 4.40 -2.01 11.54
CA HIS A 74 5.57 -1.15 11.65
C HIS A 74 5.23 0.22 12.22
N ASN A 75 6.25 1.05 12.48
CA ASN A 75 6.12 2.39 13.05
C ASN A 75 5.34 2.41 14.37
N ALA A 76 5.63 1.46 15.24
CA ALA A 76 4.97 1.28 16.51
C ALA A 76 5.96 0.88 17.61
N ILE A 77 5.58 1.18 18.85
CA ILE A 77 6.23 0.60 20.03
C ILE A 77 5.31 -0.45 20.65
N LEU A 78 5.90 -1.56 21.09
CA LEU A 78 5.18 -2.69 21.67
C LEU A 78 5.83 -3.07 23.01
N ARG A 79 5.00 -3.41 24.00
CA ARG A 79 5.47 -3.99 25.25
C ARG A 79 5.85 -5.43 24.99
N THR A 80 7.16 -5.73 25.02
CA THR A 80 7.71 -7.04 24.64
C THR A 80 7.11 -8.17 25.46
N GLU A 81 6.96 -7.99 26.77
CA GLU A 81 6.37 -8.98 27.66
C GLU A 81 4.94 -9.32 27.26
N ALA A 82 4.08 -8.30 27.04
CA ALA A 82 2.70 -8.48 26.61
C ALA A 82 2.60 -9.25 25.27
N MET A 83 3.47 -8.89 24.31
CA MET A 83 3.55 -9.56 23.01
C MET A 83 3.94 -11.05 23.17
N MET A 84 4.96 -11.34 23.96
CA MET A 84 5.43 -12.72 24.16
C MET A 84 4.39 -13.60 24.87
N GLN A 85 3.64 -13.05 25.84
CA GLN A 85 2.65 -13.78 26.61
C GLN A 85 1.35 -14.02 25.84
N HIS A 86 0.90 -13.04 25.05
CA HIS A 86 -0.47 -13.03 24.50
C HIS A 86 -0.57 -13.16 22.98
N CYS A 87 0.48 -12.84 22.22
CA CYS A 87 0.44 -12.80 20.76
C CYS A 87 1.00 -14.06 20.08
N ASN A 88 1.07 -15.19 20.77
CA ASN A 88 1.46 -16.45 20.14
C ASN A 88 0.34 -16.97 19.24
N LEU A 89 0.55 -16.85 17.93
CA LEU A 89 -0.45 -17.26 16.93
C LEU A 89 -0.36 -18.76 16.64
N PRO A 90 -1.52 -19.45 16.58
CA PRO A 90 -1.54 -20.88 16.29
C PRO A 90 -1.15 -21.16 14.83
N VAL A 91 -0.55 -22.31 14.61
CA VAL A 91 -0.37 -22.88 13.28
C VAL A 91 -1.71 -23.47 12.83
N LEU A 92 -2.24 -22.96 11.73
CA LEU A 92 -3.55 -23.34 11.23
C LEU A 92 -3.42 -24.47 10.19
N SER A 93 -4.32 -25.43 10.21
CA SER A 93 -4.40 -26.49 9.21
C SER A 93 -4.94 -25.95 7.88
N LYS A 94 -4.62 -26.60 6.74
CA LYS A 94 -5.22 -26.25 5.44
C LYS A 94 -6.74 -26.48 5.48
N TYR A 95 -7.50 -25.52 4.97
CA TYR A 95 -8.95 -25.62 4.86
C TYR A 95 -9.45 -24.87 3.62
N GLY A 96 -9.96 -25.59 2.61
CA GLY A 96 -10.39 -24.99 1.34
C GLY A 96 -9.28 -24.13 0.71
N PRO A 97 -9.56 -22.85 0.38
CA PRO A 97 -8.57 -21.93 -0.21
C PRO A 97 -7.54 -21.43 0.80
N PHE A 98 -7.75 -21.69 2.10
CA PHE A 98 -6.86 -21.23 3.16
C PHE A 98 -5.63 -22.12 3.28
N PRO A 99 -4.40 -21.61 3.18
CA PRO A 99 -3.19 -22.40 3.31
C PRO A 99 -2.95 -22.86 4.75
N ALA A 100 -2.16 -23.91 4.92
CA ALA A 100 -1.63 -24.28 6.23
C ALA A 100 -0.53 -23.30 6.66
N GLY A 101 -0.30 -23.15 7.97
CA GLY A 101 0.77 -22.35 8.53
C GLY A 101 0.29 -21.26 9.48
N LYS A 102 1.22 -20.39 9.88
CA LYS A 102 0.87 -19.17 10.63
C LYS A 102 0.28 -18.12 9.67
N PRO A 103 -0.63 -17.26 10.16
CA PRO A 103 -1.19 -16.16 9.34
C PRO A 103 -0.06 -15.26 8.84
N LYS A 104 -0.12 -14.89 7.59
CA LYS A 104 0.90 -14.04 6.96
C LYS A 104 0.79 -12.57 7.36
N SER A 105 -0.42 -12.08 7.57
CA SER A 105 -0.71 -10.76 8.13
C SER A 105 -1.21 -10.97 9.56
N HIS A 106 -0.29 -10.86 10.50
CA HIS A 106 -0.53 -11.13 11.91
C HIS A 106 -0.82 -9.87 12.71
N ASP A 107 -0.43 -8.71 12.19
CA ASP A 107 -0.37 -7.44 12.90
C ASP A 107 -1.70 -7.04 13.55
N PHE A 108 -2.78 -7.03 12.77
CA PHE A 108 -4.12 -6.69 13.27
C PHE A 108 -4.60 -7.68 14.33
N ILE A 109 -4.27 -8.99 14.16
CA ILE A 109 -4.67 -10.02 15.11
C ILE A 109 -3.94 -9.79 16.45
N GLU A 110 -2.66 -9.45 16.40
CA GLU A 110 -1.83 -9.20 17.59
C GLU A 110 -2.39 -8.00 18.39
N ALA A 111 -2.79 -6.91 17.72
CA ALA A 111 -3.44 -5.79 18.40
C ALA A 111 -4.71 -6.22 19.15
N PHE A 112 -5.57 -7.03 18.52
CA PHE A 112 -6.81 -7.50 19.14
C PHE A 112 -6.59 -8.61 20.17
N LEU A 113 -5.47 -9.35 20.10
CA LEU A 113 -5.08 -10.28 21.17
C LEU A 113 -4.59 -9.53 22.40
N LEU A 114 -3.84 -8.45 22.24
CA LEU A 114 -3.45 -7.57 23.36
C LEU A 114 -4.68 -6.95 24.02
N GLU A 115 -5.63 -6.43 23.21
CA GLU A 115 -6.91 -5.92 23.72
C GLU A 115 -7.69 -7.00 24.49
N GLY A 116 -7.76 -8.22 23.93
CA GLY A 116 -8.44 -9.35 24.59
C GLY A 116 -7.76 -9.82 25.88
N ALA A 117 -6.48 -9.51 26.06
CA ALA A 117 -5.71 -9.74 27.27
C ALA A 117 -5.83 -8.59 28.31
N GLY A 118 -6.54 -7.52 27.98
CA GLY A 118 -6.76 -6.37 28.86
C GLY A 118 -5.78 -5.21 28.66
N TYR A 119 -4.89 -5.30 27.67
CA TYR A 119 -4.01 -4.18 27.33
C TYR A 119 -4.70 -3.17 26.42
N GLU A 120 -4.29 -1.93 26.56
CA GLU A 120 -4.71 -0.84 25.68
C GLU A 120 -3.85 -0.80 24.43
N VAL A 121 -4.47 -0.55 23.27
CA VAL A 121 -3.82 -0.35 21.99
C VAL A 121 -4.12 1.08 21.51
N TRP A 122 -3.10 1.92 21.48
CA TRP A 122 -3.26 3.33 21.16
C TRP A 122 -2.81 3.63 19.73
N GLU A 123 -3.53 4.53 19.06
CA GLU A 123 -3.11 5.17 17.80
C GLU A 123 -3.03 6.67 18.06
N LEU A 124 -1.81 7.22 18.20
CA LEU A 124 -1.61 8.61 18.59
C LEU A 124 -1.50 9.52 17.36
N PRO A 125 -2.49 10.42 17.11
CA PRO A 125 -2.55 11.25 15.91
C PRO A 125 -1.48 12.34 15.83
N THR A 126 -0.77 12.61 16.91
CA THR A 126 0.29 13.63 16.98
C THR A 126 1.68 13.06 16.69
N LEU A 127 1.86 11.74 16.77
CA LEU A 127 3.14 11.08 16.55
C LEU A 127 3.24 10.58 15.11
N VAL A 128 4.20 11.09 14.38
CA VAL A 128 4.35 10.86 12.95
C VAL A 128 5.54 9.97 12.63
N ALA A 129 5.40 9.16 11.60
CA ALA A 129 6.46 8.44 10.92
C ALA A 129 6.25 8.57 9.40
N PHE A 130 7.27 8.24 8.63
CA PHE A 130 7.27 8.36 7.18
C PHE A 130 7.67 7.05 6.54
N ASP A 131 7.03 6.70 5.42
CA ASP A 131 7.32 5.52 4.62
C ASP A 131 7.37 5.89 3.14
N ASP A 132 8.14 5.13 2.36
CA ASP A 132 8.20 5.30 0.92
C ASP A 132 6.93 4.79 0.23
N GLN A 133 6.40 5.58 -0.70
CA GLN A 133 5.23 5.21 -1.49
C GLN A 133 5.60 4.24 -2.62
N ILE A 134 4.62 3.44 -3.05
CA ILE A 134 4.72 2.61 -4.25
C ILE A 134 4.40 3.43 -5.49
N HIS A 135 5.29 3.38 -6.48
CA HIS A 135 5.30 4.29 -7.62
C HIS A 135 4.46 3.84 -8.82
N ASN A 136 4.03 2.58 -8.90
CA ASN A 136 3.26 2.07 -10.04
C ASN A 136 2.15 1.09 -9.63
N LEU A 137 1.16 0.90 -10.51
CA LEU A 137 -0.02 0.10 -10.21
C LEU A 137 0.31 -1.39 -10.05
N LEU A 138 1.23 -1.95 -10.83
CA LEU A 138 1.51 -3.39 -10.77
C LEU A 138 2.18 -3.78 -9.45
N ASP A 139 3.12 -2.96 -8.95
CA ASP A 139 3.74 -3.19 -7.66
C ASP A 139 2.74 -2.91 -6.51
N ALA A 140 1.82 -1.94 -6.69
CA ALA A 140 0.72 -1.73 -5.76
C ALA A 140 -0.20 -2.97 -5.70
N MET A 141 -0.53 -3.58 -6.82
CA MET A 141 -1.37 -4.80 -6.85
C MET A 141 -0.67 -6.01 -6.22
N LYS A 142 0.65 -6.12 -6.32
CA LYS A 142 1.43 -7.15 -5.59
C LYS A 142 1.33 -6.95 -4.07
N ARG A 143 1.35 -5.70 -3.59
CA ARG A 143 1.12 -5.36 -2.17
C ARG A 143 -0.31 -5.70 -1.77
N GLU A 144 -1.30 -5.26 -2.55
CA GLU A 144 -2.71 -5.54 -2.29
C GLU A 144 -2.98 -7.05 -2.23
N ALA A 145 -2.39 -7.85 -3.12
CA ALA A 145 -2.53 -9.30 -3.08
C ALA A 145 -2.10 -9.90 -1.74
N ARG A 146 -0.99 -9.42 -1.16
CA ARG A 146 -0.53 -9.86 0.15
C ARG A 146 -1.53 -9.49 1.26
N TRP A 147 -2.03 -8.27 1.23
CA TRP A 147 -3.02 -7.81 2.20
C TRP A 147 -4.35 -8.54 2.08
N ILE A 148 -4.83 -8.79 0.85
CA ILE A 148 -6.04 -9.58 0.60
C ILE A 148 -5.90 -10.98 1.17
N TYR A 149 -4.83 -11.70 0.83
CA TYR A 149 -4.59 -13.06 1.35
C TYR A 149 -4.48 -13.07 2.87
N GLY A 150 -3.80 -12.08 3.46
CA GLY A 150 -3.69 -11.93 4.90
C GLY A 150 -5.02 -11.64 5.57
N ALA A 151 -5.80 -10.69 5.05
CA ALA A 151 -7.09 -10.30 5.61
C ALA A 151 -8.14 -11.42 5.50
N LEU A 152 -8.13 -12.19 4.41
CA LEU A 152 -9.03 -13.34 4.29
C LEU A 152 -8.67 -14.43 5.30
N ASP A 153 -7.39 -14.62 5.60
CA ASP A 153 -6.94 -15.56 6.63
C ASP A 153 -7.49 -15.20 8.04
N TRP A 154 -7.77 -13.93 8.30
CA TRP A 154 -8.32 -13.48 9.58
C TRP A 154 -9.70 -14.09 9.89
N LEU A 155 -10.49 -14.45 8.89
CA LEU A 155 -11.78 -15.11 9.08
C LEU A 155 -11.68 -16.43 9.87
N ARG A 156 -10.52 -17.07 9.85
CA ARG A 156 -10.25 -18.31 10.59
C ARG A 156 -10.08 -18.09 12.10
N PHE A 157 -9.83 -16.85 12.51
CA PHE A 157 -9.60 -16.49 13.90
C PHE A 157 -10.85 -16.15 14.69
N PHE A 158 -12.02 -16.10 14.05
CA PHE A 158 -13.29 -15.86 14.75
C PHE A 158 -13.59 -16.81 15.91
N ARG A 159 -13.05 -18.03 15.80
CA ARG A 159 -13.23 -19.07 16.85
C ARG A 159 -12.28 -18.92 18.04
N LEU A 160 -11.31 -18.01 17.97
CA LEU A 160 -10.41 -17.77 19.09
C LEU A 160 -11.17 -17.10 20.24
N LYS A 161 -11.19 -17.78 21.40
CA LYS A 161 -11.85 -17.25 22.62
C LYS A 161 -11.15 -16.01 23.17
N LYS A 162 -9.83 -15.87 22.91
CA LYS A 162 -9.02 -14.73 23.37
C LYS A 162 -9.32 -13.41 22.66
N LEU A 163 -10.00 -13.43 21.50
CA LEU A 163 -10.40 -12.22 20.80
C LEU A 163 -11.68 -11.65 21.38
N SER A 164 -11.67 -10.35 21.65
CA SER A 164 -12.87 -9.60 22.04
C SER A 164 -13.93 -9.58 20.91
N SER A 165 -15.18 -9.33 21.24
CA SER A 165 -16.25 -9.16 20.24
C SER A 165 -15.95 -8.01 19.28
N PHE A 166 -15.35 -6.93 19.78
CA PHE A 166 -14.91 -5.80 18.96
C PHE A 166 -13.80 -6.20 18.00
N GLY A 167 -12.78 -6.95 18.46
CA GLY A 167 -11.71 -7.48 17.64
C GLY A 167 -12.23 -8.38 16.51
N LYS A 168 -13.14 -9.30 16.82
CA LYS A 168 -13.79 -10.17 15.82
C LYS A 168 -14.55 -9.35 14.77
N MET A 169 -15.38 -8.40 15.19
CA MET A 169 -16.13 -7.54 14.27
C MET A 169 -15.17 -6.71 13.39
N SER A 170 -14.11 -6.17 13.97
CA SER A 170 -13.11 -5.39 13.22
C SER A 170 -12.42 -6.25 12.17
N LEU A 171 -11.93 -7.44 12.51
CA LEU A 171 -11.32 -8.37 11.54
C LEU A 171 -12.30 -8.75 10.44
N PHE A 172 -13.59 -8.96 10.77
CA PHE A 172 -14.63 -9.21 9.78
C PHE A 172 -14.78 -8.06 8.80
N VAL A 173 -14.99 -6.85 9.31
CA VAL A 173 -15.18 -5.66 8.49
C VAL A 173 -13.97 -5.43 7.56
N TYR A 174 -12.75 -5.57 8.08
CA TYR A 174 -11.54 -5.44 7.26
C TYR A 174 -11.43 -6.53 6.18
N SER A 175 -11.77 -7.78 6.51
CA SER A 175 -11.75 -8.90 5.55
C SER A 175 -12.80 -8.71 4.46
N VAL A 176 -14.03 -8.37 4.84
CA VAL A 176 -15.16 -8.20 3.91
C VAL A 176 -14.96 -6.99 2.99
N ASN A 177 -14.21 -5.97 3.44
CA ASN A 177 -13.95 -4.78 2.63
C ASN A 177 -13.29 -5.11 1.27
N TYR A 178 -12.51 -6.18 1.16
CA TYR A 178 -11.94 -6.61 -0.11
C TYR A 178 -12.97 -7.16 -1.10
N PHE A 179 -14.12 -7.63 -0.61
CA PHE A 179 -15.24 -8.05 -1.48
C PHE A 179 -15.97 -6.87 -2.13
N ASN A 180 -15.66 -5.62 -1.72
CA ASN A 180 -16.15 -4.43 -2.42
C ASN A 180 -15.74 -4.42 -3.90
N ALA A 181 -14.63 -5.07 -4.27
CA ALA A 181 -14.26 -5.22 -5.67
C ALA A 181 -15.23 -6.15 -6.44
N VAL A 182 -15.78 -7.17 -5.77
CA VAL A 182 -16.79 -8.07 -6.36
C VAL A 182 -18.11 -7.33 -6.50
N THR A 183 -18.58 -6.66 -5.44
CA THR A 183 -19.81 -5.85 -5.49
C THR A 183 -19.68 -4.71 -6.48
N GLY A 184 -18.49 -4.09 -6.58
CA GLY A 184 -18.17 -3.08 -7.60
C GLY A 184 -18.26 -3.63 -9.02
N LEU A 185 -17.77 -4.84 -9.27
CA LEU A 185 -17.90 -5.50 -10.57
C LEU A 185 -19.36 -5.81 -10.90
N ILE A 186 -20.13 -6.32 -9.95
CA ILE A 186 -21.56 -6.55 -10.11
C ILE A 186 -22.27 -5.24 -10.43
N PHE A 187 -21.99 -4.19 -9.64
CA PHE A 187 -22.57 -2.86 -9.89
C PHE A 187 -22.19 -2.31 -11.27
N PHE A 188 -20.94 -2.51 -11.70
CA PHE A 188 -20.49 -2.12 -13.03
C PHE A 188 -21.28 -2.82 -14.12
N VAL A 189 -21.46 -4.14 -14.05
CA VAL A 189 -22.27 -4.93 -15.00
C VAL A 189 -23.74 -4.49 -14.96
N MET A 190 -24.32 -4.32 -13.77
CA MET A 190 -25.69 -3.85 -13.61
C MET A 190 -25.91 -2.44 -14.16
N SER A 191 -24.90 -1.58 -14.08
CA SER A 191 -24.96 -0.24 -14.68
C SER A 191 -25.07 -0.32 -16.21
N TYR A 192 -24.35 -1.24 -16.85
CA TYR A 192 -24.45 -1.46 -18.30
C TYR A 192 -25.80 -2.04 -18.71
N LEU A 193 -26.34 -2.96 -17.92
CA LEU A 193 -27.72 -3.45 -18.12
C LEU A 193 -28.74 -2.34 -17.91
N GLY A 194 -28.54 -1.49 -16.91
CA GLY A 194 -29.37 -0.30 -16.68
C GLY A 194 -29.35 0.65 -17.87
N LEU A 195 -28.17 0.90 -18.46
CA LEU A 195 -28.05 1.68 -19.70
C LEU A 195 -28.79 1.05 -20.88
N TYR A 196 -28.70 -0.26 -21.03
CA TYR A 196 -29.46 -0.99 -22.05
C TYR A 196 -30.97 -0.73 -21.91
N TYR A 197 -31.52 -0.92 -20.70
CA TYR A 197 -32.94 -0.66 -20.46
C TYR A 197 -33.31 0.81 -20.64
N MET A 198 -32.41 1.71 -20.26
CA MET A 198 -32.61 3.16 -20.38
C MET A 198 -32.79 3.58 -21.85
N VAL A 199 -32.01 3.03 -22.77
CA VAL A 199 -32.09 3.42 -24.20
C VAL A 199 -33.14 2.66 -24.96
N HIS A 200 -33.44 1.40 -24.59
CA HIS A 200 -34.42 0.55 -25.28
C HIS A 200 -35.84 0.75 -24.74
N TYR A 201 -36.02 1.07 -23.47
CA TYR A 201 -37.31 1.24 -22.80
C TYR A 201 -37.43 2.59 -22.07
N PRO A 202 -37.15 3.73 -22.74
CA PRO A 202 -37.02 5.02 -22.08
C PRO A 202 -38.29 5.50 -21.38
N LEU A 203 -39.50 5.16 -21.92
CA LEU A 203 -40.76 5.52 -21.27
C LEU A 203 -40.97 4.77 -19.95
N MET A 204 -40.61 3.47 -19.89
CA MET A 204 -40.68 2.69 -18.66
C MET A 204 -39.77 3.27 -17.59
N ILE A 205 -38.50 3.58 -17.96
CA ILE A 205 -37.56 4.20 -17.06
C ILE A 205 -38.05 5.56 -16.58
N HIS A 206 -38.61 6.39 -17.48
CA HIS A 206 -39.18 7.69 -17.12
C HIS A 206 -40.33 7.53 -16.10
N MET A 207 -41.25 6.59 -16.30
CA MET A 207 -42.30 6.31 -15.35
C MET A 207 -41.79 5.82 -14.00
N ILE A 208 -40.75 4.96 -13.96
CA ILE A 208 -40.10 4.52 -12.73
C ILE A 208 -39.46 5.71 -12.01
N MET A 209 -38.70 6.52 -12.71
CA MET A 209 -38.06 7.72 -12.15
C MET A 209 -39.10 8.71 -11.60
N PHE A 210 -40.23 8.90 -12.29
CA PHE A 210 -41.32 9.74 -11.82
C PHE A 210 -41.99 9.16 -10.58
N ARG A 211 -42.33 7.84 -10.60
CA ARG A 211 -42.97 7.14 -9.46
C ARG A 211 -42.13 7.16 -8.20
N TYR A 212 -40.82 7.01 -8.35
CA TYR A 212 -39.86 6.95 -7.22
C TYR A 212 -38.99 8.21 -7.11
N HIS A 213 -39.47 9.33 -7.68
CA HIS A 213 -38.71 10.60 -7.71
C HIS A 213 -38.11 10.98 -6.35
N ASN A 214 -38.89 10.96 -5.29
CA ASN A 214 -38.44 11.34 -3.96
C ASN A 214 -37.30 10.44 -3.47
N ILE A 215 -37.36 9.12 -3.70
CA ILE A 215 -36.30 8.18 -3.32
C ILE A 215 -35.01 8.49 -4.08
N PHE A 216 -35.11 8.71 -5.40
CA PHE A 216 -33.94 9.09 -6.21
C PHE A 216 -33.34 10.41 -5.75
N MET A 217 -34.17 11.43 -5.49
CA MET A 217 -33.71 12.76 -5.04
C MET A 217 -33.05 12.68 -3.67
N TRP A 218 -33.65 11.98 -2.69
CA TRP A 218 -33.01 11.81 -1.38
C TRP A 218 -31.71 11.03 -1.47
N SER A 219 -31.66 9.95 -2.25
CA SER A 219 -30.43 9.18 -2.49
C SER A 219 -29.33 10.06 -3.12
N PHE A 220 -29.70 10.91 -4.09
CA PHE A 220 -28.81 11.85 -4.72
C PHE A 220 -28.29 12.91 -3.73
N TYR A 221 -29.17 13.49 -2.89
CA TYR A 221 -28.75 14.46 -1.87
C TYR A 221 -27.83 13.85 -0.84
N ILE A 222 -28.12 12.65 -0.35
CA ILE A 222 -27.24 11.92 0.57
C ILE A 222 -25.88 11.64 -0.08
N PHE A 223 -25.88 11.21 -1.34
CA PHE A 223 -24.64 10.97 -2.09
C PHE A 223 -23.82 12.26 -2.24
N VAL A 224 -24.44 13.35 -2.70
CA VAL A 224 -23.77 14.66 -2.87
C VAL A 224 -23.27 15.19 -1.52
N PHE A 225 -24.08 15.13 -0.48
CA PHE A 225 -23.66 15.53 0.87
C PHE A 225 -22.44 14.70 1.35
N SER A 226 -22.46 13.38 1.16
CA SER A 226 -21.36 12.51 1.53
C SER A 226 -20.10 12.83 0.73
N MET A 227 -20.22 13.08 -0.56
CA MET A 227 -19.10 13.49 -1.42
C MET A 227 -18.53 14.84 -1.01
N VAL A 228 -19.38 15.83 -0.81
CA VAL A 228 -18.96 17.19 -0.40
C VAL A 228 -18.27 17.15 0.96
N THR A 229 -18.81 16.42 1.95
CA THR A 229 -18.19 16.32 3.27
C THR A 229 -16.86 15.55 3.23
N ALA A 230 -16.79 14.46 2.47
CA ALA A 230 -15.55 13.69 2.29
C ALA A 230 -14.41 14.51 1.66
N VAL A 231 -14.74 15.52 0.85
CA VAL A 231 -13.80 16.45 0.23
C VAL A 231 -13.49 17.63 1.12
N ALA A 232 -14.55 18.31 1.58
CA ALA A 232 -14.42 19.59 2.26
C ALA A 232 -13.69 19.48 3.60
N LEU A 233 -13.99 18.47 4.39
CA LEU A 233 -13.40 18.34 5.72
C LEU A 233 -11.87 18.16 5.69
N PRO A 234 -11.27 17.23 4.89
CA PRO A 234 -9.83 17.12 4.79
C PRO A 234 -9.15 18.37 4.20
N LEU A 235 -9.77 19.03 3.21
CA LEU A 235 -9.22 20.27 2.63
C LEU A 235 -9.25 21.44 3.62
N ILE A 236 -10.31 21.57 4.41
CA ILE A 236 -10.40 22.58 5.48
C ILE A 236 -9.34 22.31 6.55
N ALA A 237 -9.16 21.04 6.95
CA ALA A 237 -8.12 20.64 7.91
C ALA A 237 -6.71 20.94 7.38
N LEU A 238 -6.45 20.60 6.12
CA LEU A 238 -5.19 20.92 5.44
C LEU A 238 -4.93 22.42 5.44
N TRP A 239 -5.91 23.22 5.04
CA TRP A 239 -5.78 24.68 4.99
C TRP A 239 -5.59 25.28 6.37
N LYS A 240 -6.37 24.88 7.38
CA LYS A 240 -6.23 25.40 8.75
C LYS A 240 -4.83 25.14 9.32
N LYS A 241 -4.28 23.96 9.10
CA LYS A 241 -3.02 23.54 9.71
C LYS A 241 -1.78 24.00 8.90
N TYR A 242 -1.90 24.09 7.56
CA TYR A 242 -0.77 24.30 6.66
C TYR A 242 -0.99 25.44 5.64
N ARG A 243 -1.83 26.45 5.99
CA ARG A 243 -2.20 27.54 5.08
C ARG A 243 -1.05 28.35 4.51
N THR A 244 0.07 28.39 5.20
CA THR A 244 1.30 29.09 4.76
C THR A 244 2.07 28.31 3.70
N SER A 245 1.89 27.02 3.63
CA SER A 245 2.70 26.09 2.84
C SER A 245 1.96 25.46 1.68
N VAL A 246 0.62 25.38 1.77
CA VAL A 246 -0.22 24.69 0.79
C VAL A 246 -1.35 25.61 0.34
N SER A 247 -1.40 25.90 -0.96
CA SER A 247 -2.49 26.66 -1.56
C SER A 247 -3.77 25.86 -1.60
N MET A 248 -4.86 26.40 -1.03
CA MET A 248 -6.18 25.75 -1.04
C MET A 248 -6.71 25.52 -2.46
N VAL A 249 -6.51 26.48 -3.35
CA VAL A 249 -6.95 26.40 -4.77
C VAL A 249 -6.22 25.24 -5.46
N LYS A 250 -4.90 25.13 -5.30
CA LYS A 250 -4.11 24.03 -5.88
C LYS A 250 -4.49 22.67 -5.28
N SER A 251 -4.80 22.63 -3.98
CA SER A 251 -5.25 21.41 -3.30
C SER A 251 -6.63 20.97 -3.80
N LEU A 252 -7.56 21.89 -4.01
CA LEU A 252 -8.86 21.59 -4.60
C LEU A 252 -8.71 21.07 -6.04
N TYR A 253 -7.89 21.72 -6.86
CA TYR A 253 -7.57 21.23 -8.21
C TYR A 253 -6.96 19.83 -8.19
N SER A 254 -6.00 19.59 -7.31
CA SER A 254 -5.36 18.27 -7.13
C SER A 254 -6.38 17.22 -6.73
N PHE A 255 -7.30 17.56 -5.84
CA PHE A 255 -8.36 16.67 -5.42
C PHE A 255 -9.31 16.33 -6.57
N LEU A 256 -9.80 17.33 -7.30
CA LEU A 256 -10.71 17.13 -8.43
C LEU A 256 -10.04 16.32 -9.56
N LEU A 257 -8.82 16.68 -9.94
CA LEU A 257 -8.05 15.96 -10.95
C LEU A 257 -7.75 14.53 -10.49
N GLY A 258 -7.37 14.37 -9.23
CA GLY A 258 -7.14 13.06 -8.63
C GLY A 258 -8.39 12.19 -8.63
N GLY A 259 -9.53 12.75 -8.29
CA GLY A 259 -10.84 12.09 -8.38
C GLY A 259 -11.15 11.61 -9.78
N LEU A 260 -10.91 12.45 -10.79
CA LEU A 260 -11.13 12.12 -12.20
C LEU A 260 -10.22 10.95 -12.66
N ILE A 261 -8.94 11.00 -12.32
CA ILE A 261 -7.99 9.93 -12.63
C ILE A 261 -8.42 8.63 -11.92
N ASN A 262 -8.80 8.71 -10.65
CA ASN A 262 -9.23 7.54 -9.88
C ASN A 262 -10.50 6.91 -10.45
N ILE A 263 -11.52 7.69 -10.82
CA ILE A 263 -12.74 7.19 -11.46
C ILE A 263 -12.39 6.46 -12.77
N THR A 264 -11.51 7.05 -13.57
CA THR A 264 -11.06 6.47 -14.84
C THR A 264 -10.28 5.17 -14.65
N MET A 265 -9.43 5.08 -13.62
CA MET A 265 -8.59 3.92 -13.37
C MET A 265 -9.25 2.85 -12.47
N SER A 266 -10.32 3.19 -11.76
CA SER A 266 -10.94 2.28 -10.78
C SER A 266 -11.37 0.93 -11.37
N PRO A 267 -11.93 0.81 -12.60
CA PRO A 267 -12.28 -0.48 -13.18
C PRO A 267 -11.06 -1.37 -13.44
N ILE A 268 -9.90 -0.79 -13.74
CA ILE A 268 -8.64 -1.56 -13.91
C ILE A 268 -8.27 -2.22 -12.58
N GLY A 269 -8.23 -1.44 -11.50
CA GLY A 269 -7.95 -1.95 -10.16
C GLY A 269 -8.98 -2.98 -9.69
N MET A 270 -10.25 -2.72 -9.93
CA MET A 270 -11.36 -3.61 -9.60
C MET A 270 -11.20 -5.00 -10.27
N ILE A 271 -10.90 -5.04 -11.57
CA ILE A 271 -10.70 -6.31 -12.30
C ILE A 271 -9.47 -7.04 -11.73
N LEU A 272 -8.37 -6.34 -11.50
CA LEU A 272 -7.15 -6.94 -10.94
C LEU A 272 -7.38 -7.53 -9.54
N ILE A 273 -8.10 -6.83 -8.66
CA ILE A 273 -8.47 -7.36 -7.33
C ILE A 273 -9.35 -8.60 -7.46
N ASN A 274 -10.33 -8.62 -8.39
CA ASN A 274 -11.13 -9.80 -8.64
C ASN A 274 -10.28 -10.98 -9.16
N CYS A 275 -9.26 -10.73 -9.99
CA CYS A 275 -8.32 -11.77 -10.42
C CYS A 275 -7.50 -12.32 -9.23
N ILE A 276 -7.12 -11.46 -8.27
CA ILE A 276 -6.43 -11.86 -7.04
C ILE A 276 -7.36 -12.73 -6.18
N LEU A 277 -8.61 -12.30 -5.94
CA LEU A 277 -9.61 -13.06 -5.20
C LEU A 277 -9.90 -14.42 -5.86
N TRP A 278 -10.00 -14.45 -7.17
CA TRP A 278 -10.18 -15.70 -7.93
C TRP A 278 -8.98 -16.65 -7.78
N SER A 279 -7.77 -16.10 -7.77
CA SER A 279 -6.54 -16.88 -7.55
C SER A 279 -6.50 -17.45 -6.13
N TRP A 280 -6.94 -16.69 -5.14
CA TRP A 280 -7.10 -17.14 -3.76
C TRP A 280 -8.14 -18.27 -3.65
N LEU A 281 -9.32 -18.12 -4.25
CA LEU A 281 -10.37 -19.16 -4.27
C LEU A 281 -9.87 -20.47 -4.86
N LYS A 282 -8.98 -20.42 -5.86
CA LYS A 282 -8.30 -21.60 -6.44
C LYS A 282 -7.23 -22.19 -5.54
N GLY A 283 -7.01 -21.67 -4.35
CA GLY A 283 -6.00 -22.13 -3.41
C GLY A 283 -4.56 -21.86 -3.85
N LYS A 284 -4.31 -20.89 -4.75
CA LYS A 284 -2.94 -20.51 -5.12
C LYS A 284 -2.25 -19.90 -3.92
N VAL A 285 -1.04 -20.40 -3.62
CA VAL A 285 -0.22 -19.87 -2.53
C VAL A 285 0.53 -18.64 -3.01
N LEU A 286 0.38 -17.53 -2.30
CA LEU A 286 1.16 -16.33 -2.56
C LEU A 286 2.52 -16.43 -1.88
N VAL A 287 3.60 -16.25 -2.66
CA VAL A 287 4.95 -16.14 -2.12
C VAL A 287 5.16 -14.71 -1.61
N TRP A 288 5.58 -14.60 -0.35
CA TRP A 288 5.87 -13.30 0.27
C TRP A 288 7.27 -12.86 -0.12
N GLY A 289 7.38 -11.98 -1.12
CA GLY A 289 8.63 -11.39 -1.59
C GLY A 289 8.84 -9.95 -1.10
N SER A 290 10.05 -9.44 -1.27
CA SER A 290 10.37 -8.02 -1.04
C SER A 290 9.54 -7.14 -1.98
N GLN A 291 9.13 -5.97 -1.48
CA GLN A 291 8.49 -4.94 -2.31
C GLN A 291 9.56 -4.16 -3.07
N ASN A 292 9.31 -3.90 -4.34
CA ASN A 292 10.10 -2.92 -5.07
C ASN A 292 9.52 -1.53 -4.80
N ARG A 293 10.33 -0.69 -4.15
CA ARG A 293 10.00 0.71 -3.84
C ARG A 293 10.81 1.69 -4.68
N THR A 294 11.64 1.19 -5.61
CA THR A 294 12.38 2.06 -6.52
C THR A 294 11.45 2.66 -7.55
N GLU A 295 11.67 3.93 -7.82
CA GLU A 295 10.97 4.66 -8.86
C GLU A 295 11.39 4.11 -10.23
N ARG A 296 10.45 3.54 -10.96
CA ARG A 296 10.71 2.97 -12.29
C ARG A 296 9.51 3.13 -13.21
N VAL A 297 9.79 3.35 -14.47
CA VAL A 297 8.80 3.27 -15.54
C VAL A 297 8.61 1.80 -15.92
N LEU A 298 7.37 1.33 -15.92
CA LEU A 298 7.04 -0.05 -16.31
C LEU A 298 7.40 -0.33 -17.76
N SER A 299 7.91 -1.52 -18.07
CA SER A 299 8.17 -1.96 -19.45
C SER A 299 6.84 -2.28 -20.16
N TRP A 300 6.84 -2.22 -21.50
CA TRP A 300 5.66 -2.58 -22.28
C TRP A 300 5.28 -4.06 -22.12
N ASP A 301 6.29 -4.94 -22.12
CA ASP A 301 6.09 -6.38 -21.94
C ASP A 301 5.43 -6.70 -20.61
N GLU A 302 5.90 -6.08 -19.52
CA GLU A 302 5.31 -6.23 -18.18
C GLU A 302 3.86 -5.73 -18.13
N CYS A 303 3.57 -4.58 -18.75
CA CYS A 303 2.22 -4.02 -18.79
C CYS A 303 1.26 -4.92 -19.60
N VAL A 304 1.66 -5.35 -20.79
CA VAL A 304 0.81 -6.18 -21.66
C VAL A 304 0.54 -7.54 -20.99
N LYS A 305 1.57 -8.22 -20.50
CA LYS A 305 1.40 -9.53 -19.81
C LYS A 305 0.53 -9.46 -18.57
N SER A 306 0.57 -8.35 -17.84
CA SER A 306 -0.20 -8.21 -16.58
C SER A 306 -1.63 -7.71 -16.80
N LEU A 307 -1.91 -7.00 -17.88
CA LEU A 307 -3.15 -6.23 -18.06
C LEU A 307 -4.02 -6.70 -19.25
N TRP A 308 -3.63 -7.75 -19.98
CA TRP A 308 -4.37 -8.22 -21.13
C TRP A 308 -5.84 -8.57 -20.81
N ILE A 309 -6.10 -9.19 -19.63
CA ILE A 309 -7.46 -9.50 -19.18
C ILE A 309 -8.29 -8.23 -19.05
N VAL A 310 -7.71 -7.17 -18.50
CA VAL A 310 -8.39 -5.87 -18.34
C VAL A 310 -8.72 -5.29 -19.71
N SER A 311 -7.77 -5.36 -20.66
CA SER A 311 -7.99 -4.87 -22.04
C SER A 311 -9.08 -5.66 -22.75
N VAL A 312 -9.13 -6.98 -22.59
CA VAL A 312 -10.23 -7.83 -23.14
C VAL A 312 -11.56 -7.44 -22.54
N CYS A 313 -11.65 -7.26 -21.21
CA CYS A 313 -12.88 -6.78 -20.57
C CYS A 313 -13.30 -5.41 -21.13
N GLY A 314 -12.33 -4.50 -21.33
CA GLY A 314 -12.58 -3.20 -21.94
C GLY A 314 -13.14 -3.29 -23.37
N LEU A 315 -12.58 -4.19 -24.19
CA LEU A 315 -13.07 -4.44 -25.55
C LEU A 315 -14.50 -4.99 -25.55
N VAL A 316 -14.81 -5.91 -24.63
CA VAL A 316 -16.19 -6.43 -24.47
C VAL A 316 -17.17 -5.31 -24.10
N CYS A 317 -16.78 -4.43 -23.16
CA CYS A 317 -17.60 -3.27 -22.82
C CYS A 317 -17.74 -2.28 -23.99
N ALA A 318 -16.68 -2.01 -24.74
CA ALA A 318 -16.70 -1.13 -25.91
C ALA A 318 -17.62 -1.71 -27.01
N TYR A 319 -17.52 -3.01 -27.26
CA TYR A 319 -18.42 -3.72 -28.20
C TYR A 319 -19.88 -3.60 -27.75
N PHE A 320 -20.17 -3.86 -26.48
CA PHE A 320 -21.52 -3.72 -25.94
C PHE A 320 -22.06 -2.30 -26.12
N LEU A 321 -21.28 -1.27 -25.80
CA LEU A 321 -21.67 0.12 -25.98
C LEU A 321 -21.93 0.46 -27.45
N SER A 322 -21.08 0.00 -28.36
CA SER A 322 -21.17 0.30 -29.79
C SER A 322 -22.41 -0.32 -30.45
N ILE A 323 -22.81 -1.52 -30.05
CA ILE A 323 -23.93 -2.24 -30.69
C ILE A 323 -25.26 -1.98 -29.97
N TYR A 324 -25.26 -1.93 -28.64
CA TYR A 324 -26.51 -1.96 -27.88
C TYR A 324 -26.89 -0.62 -27.24
N ILE A 325 -25.97 0.37 -27.19
CA ILE A 325 -26.23 1.65 -26.52
C ILE A 325 -26.24 2.79 -27.51
N PHE A 326 -25.12 3.05 -28.18
CA PHE A 326 -24.98 4.25 -29.02
C PHE A 326 -26.00 4.35 -30.16
N PRO A 327 -26.36 3.30 -30.90
CA PRO A 327 -27.34 3.43 -31.97
C PRO A 327 -28.75 3.82 -31.48
N TYR A 328 -29.04 3.49 -30.22
CA TYR A 328 -30.36 3.75 -29.60
C TYR A 328 -30.41 5.04 -28.79
N PHE A 329 -29.29 5.72 -28.59
CA PHE A 329 -29.21 6.96 -27.84
C PHE A 329 -29.60 8.17 -28.72
N THR A 330 -30.81 8.14 -29.25
CA THR A 330 -31.36 9.14 -30.18
C THR A 330 -31.64 10.47 -29.48
N PRO A 331 -31.82 11.61 -30.25
CA PRO A 331 -32.20 12.90 -29.67
C PRO A 331 -33.50 12.84 -28.85
N ARG A 332 -34.44 11.98 -29.25
CA ARG A 332 -35.70 11.76 -28.53
C ARG A 332 -35.43 11.13 -27.14
N VAL A 333 -34.54 10.11 -27.06
CA VAL A 333 -34.14 9.47 -25.82
C VAL A 333 -33.40 10.47 -24.93
N GLN A 334 -32.49 11.25 -25.49
CA GLN A 334 -31.77 12.30 -24.76
C GLN A 334 -32.73 13.33 -24.12
N LYS A 335 -33.72 13.80 -24.89
CA LYS A 335 -34.73 14.76 -24.39
C LYS A 335 -35.58 14.11 -23.25
N LEU A 336 -35.96 12.86 -23.42
CA LEU A 336 -36.77 12.15 -22.41
C LEU A 336 -36.01 11.91 -21.11
N LEU A 337 -34.72 11.58 -21.20
CA LEU A 337 -33.89 11.27 -20.04
C LEU A 337 -33.23 12.53 -19.42
N GLY A 338 -33.24 13.66 -20.11
CA GLY A 338 -32.62 14.91 -19.64
C GLY A 338 -31.08 14.92 -19.68
N PHE A 339 -30.43 13.99 -20.40
CA PHE A 339 -28.98 13.89 -20.52
C PHE A 339 -28.51 14.23 -21.92
N SER A 340 -27.42 15.03 -22.02
CA SER A 340 -26.74 15.25 -23.29
C SER A 340 -25.81 14.09 -23.66
N LEU A 341 -25.65 13.84 -24.97
CA LEU A 341 -24.72 12.81 -25.46
C LEU A 341 -23.29 13.04 -24.96
N SER A 342 -22.83 14.28 -24.90
CA SER A 342 -21.47 14.62 -24.46
C SER A 342 -21.19 14.25 -23.01
N SER A 343 -22.10 14.59 -22.10
CA SER A 343 -21.98 14.20 -20.69
C SER A 343 -21.99 12.68 -20.50
N PHE A 344 -22.89 12.00 -21.22
CA PHE A 344 -23.02 10.56 -21.19
C PHE A 344 -21.73 9.85 -21.69
N VAL A 345 -21.22 10.28 -22.85
CA VAL A 345 -20.01 9.71 -23.46
C VAL A 345 -18.82 9.84 -22.50
N TYR A 346 -18.63 11.01 -21.88
CA TYR A 346 -17.49 11.23 -20.99
C TYR A 346 -17.49 10.26 -19.80
N PHE A 347 -18.58 10.17 -19.07
CA PHE A 347 -18.64 9.34 -17.85
C PHE A 347 -18.57 7.84 -18.10
N ILE A 348 -19.07 7.38 -19.23
CA ILE A 348 -19.15 5.96 -19.55
C ILE A 348 -17.97 5.48 -20.38
N CYS A 349 -17.54 6.27 -21.36
CA CYS A 349 -16.48 5.87 -22.26
C CYS A 349 -15.09 6.04 -21.66
N ALA A 350 -14.84 7.03 -20.79
CA ALA A 350 -13.51 7.22 -20.22
C ALA A 350 -12.99 6.00 -19.44
N PRO A 351 -13.77 5.36 -18.56
CA PRO A 351 -13.36 4.09 -17.92
C PRO A 351 -13.14 2.95 -18.92
N VAL A 352 -13.99 2.84 -19.95
CA VAL A 352 -13.84 1.80 -20.98
C VAL A 352 -12.57 2.01 -21.81
N VAL A 353 -12.30 3.24 -22.24
CA VAL A 353 -11.07 3.58 -22.96
C VAL A 353 -9.84 3.27 -22.09
N ALA A 354 -9.89 3.63 -20.81
CA ALA A 354 -8.81 3.31 -19.88
C ALA A 354 -8.59 1.79 -19.73
N MET A 355 -9.67 0.98 -19.74
CA MET A 355 -9.58 -0.48 -19.71
C MET A 355 -9.03 -1.04 -21.02
N VAL A 356 -9.53 -0.61 -22.18
CA VAL A 356 -9.03 -1.05 -23.50
C VAL A 356 -7.54 -0.80 -23.62
N PHE A 357 -7.11 0.41 -23.23
CA PHE A 357 -5.72 0.84 -23.25
C PHE A 357 -5.03 0.68 -21.89
N ALA A 358 -5.42 -0.31 -21.07
CA ALA A 358 -4.87 -0.49 -19.74
C ALA A 358 -3.33 -0.54 -19.69
N PRO A 359 -2.61 -1.24 -20.59
CA PRO A 359 -1.15 -1.21 -20.63
C PRO A 359 -0.58 0.20 -20.83
N VAL A 360 -1.19 1.00 -21.72
CA VAL A 360 -0.79 2.39 -21.97
C VAL A 360 -1.05 3.26 -20.75
N THR A 361 -2.26 3.18 -20.20
CA THR A 361 -2.71 3.97 -19.03
C THR A 361 -1.82 3.70 -17.82
N VAL A 362 -1.55 2.44 -17.52
CA VAL A 362 -0.73 2.04 -16.36
C VAL A 362 0.73 2.41 -16.55
N ARG A 363 1.28 2.23 -17.76
CA ARG A 363 2.63 2.70 -18.08
C ARG A 363 2.74 4.23 -18.00
N PHE A 364 1.75 4.96 -18.51
CA PHE A 364 1.73 6.42 -18.46
C PHE A 364 1.76 6.91 -17.00
N THR A 365 0.93 6.35 -16.12
CA THR A 365 0.88 6.75 -14.70
C THR A 365 2.10 6.33 -13.89
N SER A 366 2.97 5.44 -14.41
CA SER A 366 4.26 5.10 -13.81
C SER A 366 5.39 6.08 -14.14
N ARG A 367 5.13 7.12 -14.93
CA ARG A 367 6.11 8.17 -15.27
C ARG A 367 6.04 9.34 -14.29
N SER A 368 7.16 10.05 -14.18
CA SER A 368 7.21 11.36 -13.54
C SER A 368 6.72 12.46 -14.48
N PHE A 369 6.13 13.51 -13.90
CA PHE A 369 5.64 14.66 -14.62
C PHE A 369 6.18 15.96 -14.00
N PRO A 370 7.38 16.41 -14.38
CA PRO A 370 8.03 17.60 -13.81
C PRO A 370 7.18 18.87 -13.92
N LEU A 371 6.31 18.97 -14.94
CA LEU A 371 5.39 20.09 -15.09
C LEU A 371 4.38 20.17 -13.93
N MET A 372 3.85 19.02 -13.50
CA MET A 372 2.92 18.96 -12.36
C MET A 372 3.59 19.39 -11.06
N GLU A 373 4.86 19.03 -10.89
CA GLU A 373 5.67 19.47 -9.74
C GLU A 373 5.87 20.98 -9.73
N LYS A 374 6.25 21.55 -10.88
CA LYS A 374 6.38 23.01 -11.04
C LYS A 374 5.07 23.74 -10.79
N MET A 375 3.94 23.16 -11.18
CA MET A 375 2.61 23.71 -10.91
C MET A 375 2.15 23.54 -9.46
N GLY A 376 2.84 22.68 -8.68
CA GLY A 376 2.53 22.37 -7.29
C GLY A 376 1.27 21.52 -7.14
N TRP A 377 0.96 20.66 -8.13
CA TRP A 377 -0.16 19.72 -8.07
C TRP A 377 0.20 18.49 -7.23
N PHE A 378 -0.78 17.98 -6.51
CA PHE A 378 -0.63 16.88 -5.55
C PHE A 378 0.42 17.11 -4.47
N LYS A 379 0.74 18.38 -4.18
CA LYS A 379 1.67 18.73 -3.12
C LYS A 379 0.99 18.51 -1.76
N HIS A 380 1.62 17.73 -0.91
CA HIS A 380 1.19 17.52 0.47
C HIS A 380 2.03 18.33 1.47
N GLN A 381 1.65 18.29 2.74
CA GLN A 381 2.21 19.14 3.79
C GLN A 381 3.68 18.91 4.15
N PHE A 382 4.27 17.80 3.72
CA PHE A 382 5.66 17.42 4.02
C PHE A 382 6.58 17.49 2.80
N GLU A 383 6.26 18.33 1.83
CA GLU A 383 7.07 18.54 0.62
C GLU A 383 7.61 19.96 0.53
N GLY A 384 8.77 20.11 -0.13
CA GLY A 384 9.43 21.38 -0.35
C GLY A 384 10.03 21.94 0.95
N GLU A 385 9.73 23.19 1.30
CA GLU A 385 10.28 23.88 2.48
C GLU A 385 9.82 23.25 3.81
N ASN A 386 8.73 22.51 3.82
CA ASN A 386 8.20 21.83 4.99
C ASN A 386 8.62 20.35 5.09
N GLU A 387 9.55 19.93 4.27
CA GLU A 387 10.07 18.56 4.37
C GLU A 387 10.71 18.38 5.76
N PRO A 388 10.29 17.33 6.51
CA PRO A 388 10.86 17.08 7.83
C PRO A 388 12.37 16.89 7.78
N LEU A 389 13.09 17.44 8.76
CA LEU A 389 14.54 17.37 8.81
C LEU A 389 15.06 15.93 8.70
N VAL A 390 14.44 14.99 9.43
CA VAL A 390 14.80 13.58 9.40
C VAL A 390 14.69 12.98 8.01
N VAL A 391 13.67 13.33 7.23
CA VAL A 391 13.46 12.84 5.85
C VAL A 391 14.55 13.41 4.94
N ARG A 392 14.81 14.70 5.05
CA ARG A 392 15.86 15.39 4.27
C ARG A 392 17.25 14.84 4.57
N GLU A 393 17.57 14.64 5.85
CA GLU A 393 18.85 14.06 6.27
C GLU A 393 19.02 12.62 5.82
N THR A 394 17.97 11.79 5.94
CA THR A 394 17.99 10.41 5.45
C THR A 394 18.25 10.36 3.94
N ARG A 395 17.55 11.21 3.17
CA ARG A 395 17.77 11.32 1.73
C ARG A 395 19.21 11.75 1.38
N ASN A 396 19.74 12.74 2.09
CA ASN A 396 21.11 13.21 1.89
C ASN A 396 22.13 12.12 2.22
N MET A 397 21.91 11.38 3.32
CA MET A 397 22.77 10.25 3.69
C MET A 397 22.68 9.12 2.68
N THR A 398 21.49 8.77 2.23
CA THR A 398 21.30 7.75 1.19
C THR A 398 22.02 8.15 -0.10
N GLY A 399 21.84 9.36 -0.58
CA GLY A 399 22.54 9.87 -1.76
C GLY A 399 24.06 9.97 -1.57
N TRP A 400 24.54 10.20 -0.34
CA TRP A 400 25.96 10.12 -0.04
C TRP A 400 26.47 8.69 -0.10
N PHE A 401 25.75 7.73 0.48
CA PHE A 401 26.10 6.31 0.42
C PHE A 401 26.08 5.77 -1.02
N GLU A 402 25.05 6.10 -1.80
CA GLU A 402 24.95 5.70 -3.21
C GLU A 402 26.14 6.20 -4.05
N LYS A 403 26.62 7.42 -3.78
CA LYS A 403 27.82 7.95 -4.44
C LYS A 403 29.11 7.27 -3.98
N GLN A 404 29.15 6.76 -2.76
CA GLN A 404 30.30 6.08 -2.19
C GLN A 404 30.34 4.59 -2.57
N ILE A 405 29.17 4.00 -2.86
CA ILE A 405 29.04 2.59 -3.25
C ILE A 405 28.79 2.55 -4.75
N PRO A 406 29.77 2.13 -5.57
CA PRO A 406 29.55 1.91 -7.00
C PRO A 406 28.39 0.95 -7.24
N GLU A 407 27.59 1.16 -8.31
CA GLU A 407 26.43 0.32 -8.66
C GLU A 407 26.74 -1.19 -8.69
N GLU A 408 27.99 -1.56 -8.95
CA GLU A 408 28.48 -2.93 -9.01
C GLU A 408 29.03 -3.48 -7.68
N TRP A 409 28.86 -2.75 -6.57
CA TRP A 409 29.41 -3.17 -5.29
C TRP A 409 28.66 -4.40 -4.73
N GLY A 410 29.29 -5.54 -4.94
CA GLY A 410 28.82 -6.82 -4.40
C GLY A 410 29.53 -7.23 -3.12
N PHE A 411 29.22 -8.43 -2.65
CA PHE A 411 29.82 -9.03 -1.46
C PHE A 411 31.36 -9.12 -1.52
N GLU A 412 31.89 -9.32 -2.70
CA GLU A 412 33.35 -9.42 -2.94
C GLU A 412 34.04 -8.07 -2.74
N GLN A 413 33.45 -7.00 -3.25
CA GLN A 413 33.94 -5.65 -3.10
C GLN A 413 33.86 -5.20 -1.63
N ALA A 414 32.78 -5.52 -0.95
CA ALA A 414 32.62 -5.24 0.48
C ALA A 414 33.72 -5.91 1.35
N LEU A 415 34.13 -7.13 1.01
CA LEU A 415 35.24 -7.81 1.67
C LEU A 415 36.61 -7.24 1.29
N SER A 416 36.71 -6.62 0.12
CA SER A 416 37.98 -6.08 -0.42
C SER A 416 38.27 -4.65 0.02
N ASP A 417 37.23 -3.90 0.37
CA ASP A 417 37.39 -2.55 0.87
C ASP A 417 37.82 -2.58 2.35
N PRO A 418 39.05 -2.15 2.69
CA PRO A 418 39.57 -2.30 4.04
C PRO A 418 38.73 -1.52 5.06
N TYR A 419 38.24 -0.35 4.69
CA TYR A 419 37.46 0.50 5.59
C TYR A 419 36.11 -0.14 5.92
N PHE A 420 35.39 -0.59 4.88
CA PHE A 420 34.12 -1.28 5.09
C PHE A 420 34.31 -2.59 5.84
N ALA A 421 35.28 -3.43 5.43
CA ALA A 421 35.51 -4.74 6.03
C ALA A 421 35.85 -4.67 7.51
N LEU A 422 36.72 -3.74 7.92
CA LEU A 422 37.10 -3.53 9.31
C LEU A 422 35.94 -2.93 10.14
N ARG A 423 35.22 -1.98 9.60
CA ARG A 423 34.05 -1.40 10.27
C ARG A 423 32.95 -2.44 10.46
N HIS A 424 32.68 -3.26 9.45
CA HIS A 424 31.72 -4.35 9.54
C HIS A 424 32.15 -5.38 10.58
N LEU A 425 33.44 -5.78 10.59
CA LEU A 425 34.00 -6.69 11.57
C LEU A 425 33.80 -6.17 13.02
N ALA A 426 34.01 -4.89 13.25
CA ALA A 426 33.83 -4.27 14.56
C ALA A 426 32.36 -4.29 15.03
N GLN A 427 31.40 -4.18 14.12
CA GLN A 427 29.96 -4.11 14.42
C GLN A 427 29.26 -5.46 14.32
N CYS A 428 29.83 -6.44 13.62
CA CYS A 428 29.22 -7.73 13.39
C CYS A 428 29.19 -8.54 14.69
N PRO A 429 28.02 -9.12 15.08
CA PRO A 429 27.92 -9.91 16.30
C PRO A 429 28.71 -11.20 16.21
N SER A 430 29.41 -11.56 17.29
CA SER A 430 30.03 -12.87 17.43
C SER A 430 28.96 -13.97 17.52
N ARG A 431 29.14 -15.05 16.77
CA ARG A 431 28.22 -16.19 16.72
C ARG A 431 28.97 -17.52 16.67
N PRO A 432 29.64 -17.92 17.76
CA PRO A 432 30.54 -19.08 17.78
C PRO A 432 29.87 -20.41 17.40
N GLN A 433 28.60 -20.61 17.76
CA GLN A 433 27.85 -21.79 17.35
C GLN A 433 27.60 -21.86 15.85
N LYS A 434 27.27 -20.74 15.23
CA LYS A 434 27.11 -20.62 13.75
C LYS A 434 28.45 -20.81 13.06
N TYR A 435 29.50 -20.22 13.60
CA TYR A 435 30.85 -20.41 13.11
C TYR A 435 31.27 -21.87 13.11
N ALA A 436 31.14 -22.57 14.23
CA ALA A 436 31.48 -23.99 14.35
C ALA A 436 30.73 -24.86 13.30
N PHE A 437 29.44 -24.58 13.07
CA PHE A 437 28.65 -25.31 12.08
C PHE A 437 29.06 -25.02 10.63
N TRP A 438 29.37 -23.75 10.29
CA TRP A 438 29.63 -23.35 8.92
C TRP A 438 31.11 -23.38 8.52
N LYS A 439 32.04 -23.32 9.47
CA LYS A 439 33.49 -23.31 9.24
C LYS A 439 33.93 -24.42 8.27
N ASN A 440 33.59 -25.67 8.59
CA ASN A 440 33.99 -26.80 7.76
C ASN A 440 33.29 -26.85 6.39
N LYS A 441 32.05 -26.36 6.31
CA LYS A 441 31.29 -26.30 5.04
C LYS A 441 31.80 -25.25 4.08
N LEU A 442 32.38 -24.20 4.62
CA LEU A 442 32.85 -23.03 3.82
C LEU A 442 34.37 -22.98 3.71
N ALA A 443 35.08 -23.79 4.50
CA ALA A 443 36.54 -23.91 4.41
C ALA A 443 36.93 -24.38 3.01
N GLY A 444 37.91 -23.71 2.39
CA GLY A 444 38.39 -24.06 1.04
C GLY A 444 37.57 -23.48 -0.12
N ARG A 445 36.33 -23.02 0.09
CA ARG A 445 35.52 -22.41 -0.99
C ARG A 445 35.94 -20.99 -1.30
N ASN A 446 35.85 -20.60 -2.55
CA ASN A 446 36.06 -19.21 -2.98
C ASN A 446 34.77 -18.38 -2.78
N ILE A 447 34.95 -17.07 -2.63
CA ILE A 447 33.83 -16.14 -2.43
C ILE A 447 32.83 -16.18 -3.58
N GLN A 448 33.33 -16.37 -4.81
CA GLN A 448 32.52 -16.42 -6.04
C GLN A 448 31.58 -17.64 -6.04
N ASP A 449 32.03 -18.76 -5.46
CA ASP A 449 31.30 -20.04 -5.43
C ASP A 449 30.23 -20.08 -4.31
N LEU A 450 30.16 -19.03 -3.48
CA LEU A 450 29.18 -18.97 -2.40
C LEU A 450 27.79 -18.62 -2.94
N THR A 451 26.81 -19.40 -2.54
CA THR A 451 25.39 -19.09 -2.77
C THR A 451 25.00 -17.81 -2.04
N ARG A 452 23.91 -17.19 -2.45
CA ARG A 452 23.35 -16.00 -1.78
C ARG A 452 23.13 -16.22 -0.28
N LEU A 453 22.65 -17.41 0.10
CA LEU A 453 22.43 -17.76 1.51
C LEU A 453 23.74 -17.85 2.28
N GLU A 454 24.76 -18.47 1.70
CA GLU A 454 26.09 -18.60 2.33
C GLU A 454 26.77 -17.23 2.48
N LYS A 455 26.68 -16.35 1.49
CA LYS A 455 27.15 -14.97 1.58
C LYS A 455 26.47 -14.22 2.72
N LEU A 456 25.16 -14.41 2.89
CA LEU A 456 24.40 -13.81 3.99
C LEU A 456 24.82 -14.36 5.35
N VAL A 457 25.13 -15.66 5.45
CA VAL A 457 25.62 -16.28 6.69
C VAL A 457 26.99 -15.73 7.06
N VAL A 458 27.91 -15.61 6.09
CA VAL A 458 29.23 -15.00 6.30
C VAL A 458 29.10 -13.55 6.76
N PHE A 459 28.26 -12.76 6.10
CA PHE A 459 28.02 -11.36 6.45
C PHE A 459 27.45 -11.17 7.88
N ARG A 460 26.70 -12.12 8.39
CA ARG A 460 26.05 -12.06 9.72
C ARG A 460 26.81 -12.74 10.85
N CYS A 461 28.02 -13.21 10.60
CA CYS A 461 28.82 -13.93 11.60
C CYS A 461 30.25 -13.37 11.58
N ARG A 462 30.64 -12.71 12.68
CA ARG A 462 31.94 -12.03 12.80
C ARG A 462 33.11 -12.96 12.46
N GLU A 463 33.13 -14.16 12.98
CA GLU A 463 34.22 -15.12 12.82
C GLU A 463 34.32 -15.65 11.37
N LEU A 464 33.18 -15.81 10.68
CA LEU A 464 33.17 -16.18 9.27
C LEU A 464 33.60 -14.99 8.39
N TRP A 465 33.17 -13.80 8.71
CA TRP A 465 33.59 -12.59 7.99
C TRP A 465 35.10 -12.39 8.09
N GLU A 466 35.66 -12.51 9.29
CA GLU A 466 37.09 -12.42 9.55
C GLU A 466 37.86 -13.51 8.77
N MET A 467 37.37 -14.73 8.75
CA MET A 467 37.98 -15.85 8.02
C MET A 467 38.09 -15.55 6.51
N PHE A 468 37.00 -15.05 5.90
CA PHE A 468 37.02 -14.71 4.47
C PHE A 468 37.82 -13.45 4.16
N MET A 469 37.80 -12.45 5.04
CA MET A 469 38.63 -11.25 4.92
C MET A 469 40.13 -11.59 4.95
N THR A 470 40.55 -12.40 5.91
CA THR A 470 41.96 -12.84 6.03
C THR A 470 42.40 -13.67 4.83
N LYS A 471 41.55 -14.60 4.36
CA LYS A 471 41.81 -15.39 3.15
C LYS A 471 42.08 -14.52 1.94
N LYS A 472 41.29 -13.43 1.78
CA LYS A 472 41.42 -12.53 0.63
C LYS A 472 42.67 -11.66 0.72
N LEU A 473 43.05 -11.21 1.92
CA LEU A 473 44.27 -10.45 2.16
C LEU A 473 45.53 -11.30 1.82
N ASN A 474 45.56 -12.57 2.21
CA ASN A 474 46.65 -13.46 1.88
C ASN A 474 46.82 -13.70 0.37
N VAL A 475 45.70 -13.91 -0.36
CA VAL A 475 45.72 -14.04 -1.82
C VAL A 475 46.17 -12.76 -2.51
N ALA A 476 45.94 -11.59 -1.95
CA ALA A 476 46.39 -10.32 -2.49
C ALA A 476 47.91 -10.13 -2.29
N GLN A 477 48.46 -10.60 -1.15
CA GLN A 477 49.92 -10.58 -0.90
C GLN A 477 50.70 -11.55 -1.78
N GLU A 478 50.14 -12.76 -2.03
CA GLU A 478 50.76 -13.74 -2.92
C GLU A 478 50.81 -13.29 -4.39
N LYS A 479 49.92 -12.38 -4.80
CA LYS A 479 49.94 -11.82 -6.17
C LYS A 479 50.87 -10.61 -6.34
N GLN A 480 51.41 -10.07 -5.27
CA GLN A 480 52.36 -8.96 -5.24
C GLN A 480 53.81 -9.43 -5.10
N GLN A 481 54.04 -10.70 -4.78
CA GLN A 481 55.32 -11.40 -4.86
C GLN A 481 55.46 -12.12 -6.21
#